data_5aed315f43905398ce5c4fc62eff4a05
#
_entry.id   5aed315f43905398ce5c4fc62eff4a05
#
_cell.length_a   1.000
_cell.length_b   1.000
_cell.length_c   1.000
_cell.angle_alpha   90.00
_cell.angle_beta   90.00
_cell.angle_gamma   90.00
#
_symmetry.space_group_name_H-M   'P 1'
#
loop_
_entity.id
_entity.type
_entity.pdbx_description
1 polymer ?
#
loop_
_entity_poly.entity_id
_entity_poly.type
_entity_poly.pdbx_seq_one_letter_code
_entity_poly.pdbx_strand_id
1 'polypeptide(L)'
;MPIDVNCSAWKGFRTGEWRHLVNVRNFIQKNYTPYAGDESFLAPTSERTRKVWDKSHELILEELHKGILDVETDAISGINNFSPGYIDRDNEVIVGLQTDDPLKRIVNLYGGMRMAESALEQYGYKLNPEIEKHFRTYRKTHNDGVFDAYPHRTRVARTVGLLTGLPDAYGRGRIVGDYRRVPLYGTDFLIEEKKKDLDALDGAMTDERIRLREEVQMQIRALQEMALMAKGYGCDITRPAETAHDAVQSLYMAYLAGVKENNGAATSLGRTATFLDIYIQRDLDNGTLDESGAQELVDQFIIKLRLVRHLRTPEYNELFGGDPTWITESLGGMGIDGRTLVTRNTFRYLHTLTNLGTAPEPNLTVLWSQNLPDAFKRYCAKMSIDTDSSSTKMTTLCAPCTVMTTASPAVCPLWR
;
A
#
# COMPACT_ATOMS: atom_id res chain seq x y z
N MET A 1 -18.34 13.42 15.85
CA MET A 1 -19.40 12.63 16.54
C MET A 1 -18.72 11.46 17.24
N PRO A 2 -19.16 11.00 18.41
CA PRO A 2 -18.65 9.74 18.96
C PRO A 2 -18.90 8.63 17.92
N ILE A 3 -17.99 7.66 17.85
CA ILE A 3 -18.22 6.47 17.02
C ILE A 3 -19.59 5.91 17.47
N ASP A 4 -20.50 5.76 16.52
CA ASP A 4 -21.69 4.97 16.80
C ASP A 4 -21.25 3.53 17.02
N VAL A 5 -21.12 3.13 18.29
CA VAL A 5 -20.77 1.77 18.70
C VAL A 5 -21.72 0.70 18.13
N ASN A 6 -22.85 1.10 17.58
CA ASN A 6 -23.84 0.28 16.91
C ASN A 6 -23.73 0.37 15.37
N CYS A 7 -22.62 0.87 14.82
CA CYS A 7 -22.39 0.92 13.40
C CYS A 7 -22.71 -0.43 12.73
N SER A 8 -23.61 -0.41 11.76
CA SER A 8 -24.04 -1.63 11.04
C SER A 8 -22.89 -2.41 10.42
N ALA A 9 -21.90 -1.69 9.91
CA ALA A 9 -20.69 -2.26 9.32
C ALA A 9 -19.86 -3.13 10.28
N TRP A 10 -19.99 -2.88 11.58
CA TRP A 10 -19.26 -3.64 12.61
C TRP A 10 -20.05 -4.82 13.20
N LYS A 11 -21.23 -5.06 12.66
CA LYS A 11 -22.05 -6.22 13.06
C LYS A 11 -21.29 -7.52 12.79
N GLY A 12 -21.31 -8.42 13.77
CA GLY A 12 -20.59 -9.69 13.72
C GLY A 12 -19.15 -9.64 14.23
N PHE A 13 -18.55 -8.46 14.40
CA PHE A 13 -17.22 -8.33 14.97
C PHE A 13 -17.23 -8.27 16.49
N ARG A 14 -16.23 -8.92 17.11
CA ARG A 14 -16.04 -8.91 18.57
C ARG A 14 -15.65 -7.51 19.04
N THR A 15 -16.23 -7.09 20.15
CA THR A 15 -15.96 -5.78 20.74
C THR A 15 -14.53 -5.66 21.30
N GLY A 16 -14.04 -4.44 21.38
CA GLY A 16 -12.73 -4.11 21.94
C GLY A 16 -12.50 -2.61 21.95
N GLU A 17 -11.31 -2.20 22.36
CA GLU A 17 -10.90 -0.78 22.38
C GLU A 17 -11.02 -0.11 21.02
N TRP A 18 -10.84 -0.88 19.95
CA TRP A 18 -10.93 -0.40 18.56
C TRP A 18 -12.27 0.28 18.21
N ARG A 19 -13.34 0.01 19.00
CA ARG A 19 -14.64 0.70 18.82
C ARG A 19 -14.69 2.11 19.38
N HIS A 20 -13.73 2.47 20.22
CA HIS A 20 -13.73 3.74 20.96
C HIS A 20 -12.56 4.64 20.56
N LEU A 21 -11.52 4.06 19.99
CA LEU A 21 -10.33 4.77 19.53
C LEU A 21 -9.72 4.06 18.32
N VAL A 22 -8.90 4.76 17.55
CA VAL A 22 -8.23 4.18 16.38
C VAL A 22 -7.20 3.14 16.83
N ASN A 23 -7.58 1.86 16.80
CA ASN A 23 -6.74 0.75 17.23
C ASN A 23 -6.94 -0.50 16.34
N VAL A 24 -6.37 -0.46 15.14
CA VAL A 24 -6.43 -1.57 14.16
C VAL A 24 -5.84 -2.86 14.72
N ARG A 25 -4.79 -2.74 15.53
CA ARG A 25 -4.17 -3.89 16.17
C ARG A 25 -5.14 -4.63 17.09
N ASN A 26 -5.87 -3.91 17.94
CA ASN A 26 -6.86 -4.49 18.82
C ASN A 26 -8.00 -5.15 18.02
N PHE A 27 -8.44 -4.50 16.92
CA PHE A 27 -9.42 -5.09 16.01
C PHE A 27 -8.95 -6.44 15.46
N ILE A 28 -7.73 -6.50 14.89
CA ILE A 28 -7.19 -7.76 14.36
C ILE A 28 -7.11 -8.81 15.45
N GLN A 29 -6.51 -8.51 16.59
CA GLN A 29 -6.34 -9.48 17.69
C GLN A 29 -7.64 -10.07 18.22
N LYS A 30 -8.72 -9.28 18.20
CA LYS A 30 -10.03 -9.72 18.65
C LYS A 30 -10.78 -10.55 17.62
N ASN A 31 -10.55 -10.30 16.33
CA ASN A 31 -11.44 -10.77 15.27
C ASN A 31 -10.83 -11.79 14.30
N TYR A 32 -9.50 -11.82 14.11
CA TYR A 32 -8.94 -12.80 13.19
C TYR A 32 -9.02 -14.23 13.74
N THR A 33 -9.12 -15.18 12.81
CA THR A 33 -9.13 -16.62 13.12
C THR A 33 -7.90 -17.27 12.51
N PRO A 34 -6.98 -17.83 13.30
CA PRO A 34 -5.87 -18.60 12.78
C PRO A 34 -6.36 -19.80 11.96
N TYR A 35 -5.67 -20.08 10.87
CA TYR A 35 -5.97 -21.22 10.02
C TYR A 35 -4.81 -22.22 10.00
N ALA A 36 -5.11 -23.48 10.27
CA ALA A 36 -4.14 -24.57 10.31
C ALA A 36 -4.44 -25.69 9.27
N GLY A 37 -5.49 -25.50 8.47
CA GLY A 37 -5.83 -26.42 7.38
C GLY A 37 -4.94 -26.24 6.15
N ASP A 38 -5.29 -26.93 5.08
CA ASP A 38 -4.57 -26.94 3.81
C ASP A 38 -5.16 -25.97 2.76
N GLU A 39 -4.64 -26.05 1.55
CA GLU A 39 -4.99 -25.21 0.41
C GLU A 39 -6.23 -25.65 -0.37
N SER A 40 -6.98 -26.65 0.07
CA SER A 40 -8.07 -27.27 -0.70
C SER A 40 -9.26 -26.35 -1.00
N PHE A 41 -9.40 -25.24 -0.28
CA PHE A 41 -10.46 -24.25 -0.48
C PHE A 41 -10.14 -23.22 -1.57
N LEU A 42 -8.90 -23.17 -2.06
CA LEU A 42 -8.45 -22.15 -3.02
C LEU A 42 -9.15 -22.30 -4.35
N ALA A 43 -9.60 -21.18 -4.90
CA ALA A 43 -10.31 -21.14 -6.17
C ALA A 43 -9.40 -20.69 -7.33
N PRO A 44 -9.66 -21.16 -8.55
CA PRO A 44 -8.97 -20.66 -9.74
C PRO A 44 -9.41 -19.23 -10.06
N THR A 45 -8.66 -18.58 -10.95
CA THR A 45 -8.98 -17.25 -11.48
C THR A 45 -10.37 -17.22 -12.12
N SER A 46 -11.20 -16.24 -11.76
CA SER A 46 -12.50 -16.04 -12.41
C SER A 46 -12.33 -15.56 -13.87
N GLU A 47 -13.36 -15.74 -14.69
CA GLU A 47 -13.32 -15.34 -16.10
C GLU A 47 -13.08 -13.82 -16.26
N ARG A 48 -13.76 -12.98 -15.48
CA ARG A 48 -13.60 -11.53 -15.56
C ARG A 48 -12.22 -11.09 -15.05
N THR A 49 -11.69 -11.70 -14.01
CA THR A 49 -10.31 -11.44 -13.55
C THR A 49 -9.30 -11.83 -14.61
N ARG A 50 -9.52 -12.94 -15.32
CA ARG A 50 -8.65 -13.34 -16.42
C ARG A 50 -8.64 -12.29 -17.54
N LYS A 51 -9.79 -11.75 -17.93
CA LYS A 51 -9.87 -10.68 -18.92
C LYS A 51 -9.10 -9.42 -18.49
N VAL A 52 -9.24 -9.02 -17.22
CA VAL A 52 -8.49 -7.88 -16.66
C VAL A 52 -6.99 -8.16 -16.66
N TRP A 53 -6.61 -9.40 -16.29
CA TRP A 53 -5.19 -9.79 -16.24
C TRP A 53 -4.58 -9.88 -17.64
N ASP A 54 -5.26 -10.48 -18.60
CA ASP A 54 -4.77 -10.59 -19.99
C ASP A 54 -4.46 -9.21 -20.58
N LYS A 55 -5.39 -8.25 -20.44
CA LYS A 55 -5.15 -6.85 -20.86
C LYS A 55 -3.97 -6.21 -20.10
N SER A 56 -3.90 -6.42 -18.80
CA SER A 56 -2.80 -5.88 -17.99
C SER A 56 -1.45 -6.47 -18.41
N HIS A 57 -1.42 -7.76 -18.68
CA HIS A 57 -0.22 -8.47 -19.08
C HIS A 57 0.27 -8.04 -20.48
N GLU A 58 -0.65 -7.85 -21.42
CA GLU A 58 -0.34 -7.29 -22.75
C GLU A 58 0.33 -5.92 -22.63
N LEU A 59 -0.23 -5.01 -21.81
CA LEU A 59 0.34 -3.70 -21.56
C LEU A 59 1.72 -3.76 -20.90
N ILE A 60 1.90 -4.68 -19.94
CA ILE A 60 3.22 -4.89 -19.29
C ILE A 60 4.26 -5.40 -20.30
N LEU A 61 3.88 -6.30 -21.20
CA LEU A 61 4.76 -6.79 -22.27
C LEU A 61 5.09 -5.69 -23.27
N GLU A 62 4.10 -4.87 -23.63
CA GLU A 62 4.33 -3.71 -24.49
C GLU A 62 5.31 -2.71 -23.84
N GLU A 63 5.13 -2.41 -22.55
CA GLU A 63 6.04 -1.57 -21.78
C GLU A 63 7.46 -2.14 -21.75
N LEU A 64 7.60 -3.46 -21.58
CA LEU A 64 8.91 -4.11 -21.58
C LEU A 64 9.67 -3.90 -22.90
N HIS A 65 8.95 -3.87 -24.02
CA HIS A 65 9.55 -3.65 -25.35
C HIS A 65 9.81 -2.19 -25.67
N LYS A 66 8.96 -1.27 -25.21
CA LYS A 66 9.02 0.17 -25.51
C LYS A 66 9.77 1.00 -24.47
N GLY A 67 10.01 0.44 -23.29
CA GLY A 67 10.56 1.13 -22.13
C GLY A 67 9.47 1.70 -21.23
N ILE A 68 8.77 2.75 -21.62
CA ILE A 68 7.56 3.26 -20.95
C ILE A 68 6.46 3.49 -21.99
N LEU A 69 5.20 3.42 -21.56
CA LEU A 69 4.09 3.65 -22.48
C LEU A 69 3.73 5.14 -22.57
N ASP A 70 3.58 5.81 -21.42
CA ASP A 70 3.22 7.22 -21.36
C ASP A 70 3.62 7.87 -20.02
N VAL A 71 3.72 9.20 -20.03
CA VAL A 71 3.96 10.04 -18.85
C VAL A 71 3.03 11.25 -18.90
N GLU A 72 2.33 11.51 -17.79
CA GLU A 72 1.60 12.76 -17.62
C GLU A 72 2.57 13.92 -17.33
N THR A 73 2.67 14.88 -18.23
CA THR A 73 3.58 16.03 -18.12
C THR A 73 2.88 17.34 -17.81
N ASP A 74 1.54 17.38 -17.90
CA ASP A 74 0.75 18.60 -17.77
C ASP A 74 -0.06 18.68 -16.47
N ALA A 75 -0.07 17.59 -15.68
CA ALA A 75 -0.69 17.56 -14.36
C ALA A 75 0.33 17.34 -13.25
N ILE A 76 0.13 18.02 -12.14
CA ILE A 76 0.91 17.83 -10.91
C ILE A 76 0.50 16.54 -10.22
N SER A 77 1.46 15.79 -9.66
CA SER A 77 1.13 14.67 -8.77
C SER A 77 0.23 15.12 -7.62
N GLY A 78 -0.78 14.32 -7.31
CA GLY A 78 -1.74 14.62 -6.26
C GLY A 78 -2.90 13.62 -6.27
N ILE A 79 -3.58 13.49 -5.15
CA ILE A 79 -4.60 12.45 -4.94
C ILE A 79 -5.72 12.55 -5.98
N ASN A 80 -6.14 13.75 -6.33
CA ASN A 80 -7.34 14.00 -7.13
C ASN A 80 -7.07 14.79 -8.42
N ASN A 81 -5.84 14.73 -8.94
CA ASN A 81 -5.42 15.51 -10.11
C ASN A 81 -5.59 14.76 -11.43
N PHE A 82 -6.08 13.53 -11.41
CA PHE A 82 -6.30 12.70 -12.57
C PHE A 82 -7.74 12.20 -12.61
N SER A 83 -8.32 12.17 -13.80
CA SER A 83 -9.62 11.54 -14.01
C SER A 83 -9.55 10.04 -13.65
N PRO A 84 -10.68 9.42 -13.27
CA PRO A 84 -10.72 7.99 -13.01
C PRO A 84 -10.32 7.17 -14.25
N GLY A 85 -9.29 6.36 -14.12
CA GLY A 85 -8.81 5.43 -15.14
C GLY A 85 -9.21 3.99 -14.86
N TYR A 86 -9.30 3.17 -15.90
CA TYR A 86 -9.69 1.76 -15.85
C TYR A 86 -8.82 0.93 -16.79
N ILE A 87 -8.63 -0.34 -16.44
CA ILE A 87 -8.05 -1.35 -17.35
C ILE A 87 -9.17 -1.90 -18.24
N ASP A 88 -10.24 -2.35 -17.60
CA ASP A 88 -11.44 -2.88 -18.21
C ASP A 88 -12.62 -2.63 -17.29
N ARG A 89 -13.33 -1.53 -17.52
CA ARG A 89 -14.39 -1.05 -16.64
C ARG A 89 -15.49 -2.06 -16.35
N ASP A 90 -15.77 -2.93 -17.31
CA ASP A 90 -16.88 -3.89 -17.20
C ASP A 90 -16.47 -5.15 -16.39
N ASN A 91 -15.17 -5.44 -16.31
CA ASN A 91 -14.66 -6.64 -15.68
C ASN A 91 -13.89 -6.36 -14.37
N GLU A 92 -13.60 -5.11 -14.06
CA GLU A 92 -12.93 -4.74 -12.81
C GLU A 92 -13.87 -4.83 -11.61
N VAL A 93 -13.48 -5.60 -10.61
CA VAL A 93 -14.12 -5.63 -9.29
C VAL A 93 -13.46 -4.63 -8.36
N ILE A 94 -12.14 -4.55 -8.41
CA ILE A 94 -11.35 -3.54 -7.69
C ILE A 94 -10.94 -2.46 -8.70
N VAL A 95 -11.43 -1.24 -8.49
CA VAL A 95 -11.22 -0.11 -9.41
C VAL A 95 -10.18 0.87 -8.88
N GLY A 96 -9.58 1.61 -9.78
CA GLY A 96 -8.63 2.66 -9.48
C GLY A 96 -7.29 2.46 -10.19
N LEU A 97 -6.78 3.54 -10.78
CA LEU A 97 -5.44 3.61 -11.38
C LEU A 97 -4.68 4.82 -10.84
N GLN A 98 -3.38 4.77 -10.98
CA GLN A 98 -2.47 5.85 -10.60
C GLN A 98 -2.76 7.14 -11.38
N THR A 99 -3.11 7.01 -12.66
CA THR A 99 -3.52 8.09 -13.56
C THR A 99 -4.86 7.73 -14.23
N ASP A 100 -5.20 8.41 -15.28
CA ASP A 100 -6.36 8.17 -16.13
C ASP A 100 -6.18 6.98 -17.09
N ASP A 101 -4.93 6.50 -17.26
CA ASP A 101 -4.61 5.38 -18.16
C ASP A 101 -3.65 4.37 -17.51
N PRO A 102 -3.75 3.07 -17.82
CA PRO A 102 -2.87 2.04 -17.29
C PRO A 102 -1.40 2.30 -17.64
N LEU A 103 -0.52 2.09 -16.65
CA LEU A 103 0.94 2.24 -16.78
C LEU A 103 1.44 3.65 -17.14
N LYS A 104 0.57 4.63 -17.32
CA LYS A 104 0.95 6.03 -17.50
C LYS A 104 1.55 6.58 -16.20
N ARG A 105 2.76 7.09 -16.27
CA ARG A 105 3.51 7.59 -15.11
C ARG A 105 3.10 9.00 -14.73
N ILE A 106 3.39 9.35 -13.49
CA ILE A 106 3.24 10.69 -12.95
C ILE A 106 4.61 11.33 -12.80
N VAL A 107 4.73 12.60 -13.16
CA VAL A 107 5.88 13.40 -12.73
C VAL A 107 5.73 13.70 -11.25
N ASN A 108 6.56 13.11 -10.43
CA ASN A 108 6.65 13.41 -9.02
C ASN A 108 8.10 13.61 -8.57
N LEU A 109 8.28 14.12 -7.36
CA LEU A 109 9.58 14.51 -6.86
C LEU A 109 10.31 13.42 -6.07
N TYR A 110 10.01 12.16 -6.31
CA TYR A 110 10.65 11.07 -5.59
C TYR A 110 12.19 11.17 -5.56
N GLY A 111 12.82 11.34 -6.71
CA GLY A 111 14.26 11.51 -6.88
C GLY A 111 14.74 12.96 -6.97
N GLY A 112 13.83 13.92 -6.81
CA GLY A 112 14.05 15.33 -7.07
C GLY A 112 13.82 15.72 -8.52
N MET A 113 13.71 17.02 -8.76
CA MET A 113 13.44 17.55 -10.10
C MET A 113 14.47 17.10 -11.14
N ARG A 114 15.74 17.08 -10.78
CA ARG A 114 16.81 16.64 -11.69
C ARG A 114 16.61 15.19 -12.19
N MET A 115 16.12 14.30 -11.34
CA MET A 115 15.81 12.93 -11.75
C MET A 115 14.61 12.90 -12.71
N ALA A 116 13.56 13.66 -12.41
CA ALA A 116 12.39 13.75 -13.27
C ALA A 116 12.75 14.34 -14.65
N GLU A 117 13.50 15.42 -14.68
CA GLU A 117 14.00 16.05 -15.91
C GLU A 117 14.82 15.08 -16.74
N SER A 118 15.81 14.41 -16.13
CA SER A 118 16.65 13.43 -16.82
C SER A 118 15.86 12.24 -17.36
N ALA A 119 14.88 11.74 -16.60
CA ALA A 119 14.04 10.64 -17.05
C ALA A 119 13.16 11.06 -18.25
N LEU A 120 12.50 12.21 -18.16
CA LEU A 120 11.67 12.73 -19.25
C LEU A 120 12.47 12.94 -20.52
N GLU A 121 13.65 13.59 -20.41
CA GLU A 121 14.53 13.84 -21.57
C GLU A 121 14.94 12.53 -22.27
N GLN A 122 15.34 11.51 -21.49
CA GLN A 122 15.78 10.22 -22.02
C GLN A 122 14.65 9.43 -22.68
N TYR A 123 13.40 9.62 -22.26
CA TYR A 123 12.23 9.01 -22.89
C TYR A 123 11.59 9.90 -23.98
N GLY A 124 12.18 11.06 -24.29
CA GLY A 124 11.71 11.95 -25.34
C GLY A 124 10.55 12.88 -24.96
N TYR A 125 10.28 13.01 -23.66
CA TYR A 125 9.30 13.95 -23.11
C TYR A 125 9.95 15.26 -22.69
N LYS A 126 9.14 16.28 -22.49
CA LYS A 126 9.58 17.56 -21.93
C LYS A 126 8.78 17.85 -20.66
N LEU A 127 9.50 18.27 -19.62
CA LEU A 127 8.86 18.76 -18.42
C LEU A 127 8.14 20.09 -18.73
N ASN A 128 6.87 20.19 -18.32
CA ASN A 128 6.13 21.43 -18.38
C ASN A 128 6.75 22.46 -17.41
N PRO A 129 7.17 23.65 -17.87
CA PRO A 129 7.83 24.66 -17.03
C PRO A 129 6.97 25.13 -15.84
N GLU A 130 5.65 25.17 -15.98
CA GLU A 130 4.77 25.55 -14.87
C GLU A 130 4.74 24.45 -13.80
N ILE A 131 4.77 23.17 -14.19
CA ILE A 131 4.90 22.04 -13.25
C ILE A 131 6.24 22.10 -12.52
N GLU A 132 7.33 22.30 -13.24
CA GLU A 132 8.66 22.48 -12.64
C GLU A 132 8.68 23.63 -11.62
N LYS A 133 8.18 24.80 -12.01
CA LYS A 133 8.09 25.99 -11.17
C LYS A 133 7.27 25.71 -9.91
N HIS A 134 6.12 25.03 -10.06
CA HIS A 134 5.27 24.65 -8.93
C HIS A 134 6.04 23.77 -7.92
N PHE A 135 6.70 22.74 -8.40
CA PHE A 135 7.48 21.86 -7.53
C PHE A 135 8.65 22.59 -6.86
N ARG A 136 9.40 23.40 -7.59
CA ARG A 136 10.54 24.16 -7.03
C ARG A 136 10.10 25.21 -6.03
N THR A 137 8.89 25.75 -6.16
CA THR A 137 8.40 26.84 -5.30
C THR A 137 7.66 26.34 -4.07
N TYR A 138 6.79 25.34 -4.24
CA TYR A 138 5.79 24.98 -3.22
C TYR A 138 5.92 23.56 -2.68
N ARG A 139 6.65 22.68 -3.36
CA ARG A 139 6.76 21.28 -2.96
C ARG A 139 8.20 20.98 -2.51
N LYS A 140 8.31 20.23 -1.44
CA LYS A 140 9.61 19.68 -1.01
C LYS A 140 9.70 18.23 -1.42
N THR A 141 10.87 17.83 -1.89
CA THR A 141 11.19 16.42 -1.99
C THR A 141 11.32 15.83 -0.58
N HIS A 142 11.21 14.52 -0.47
CA HIS A 142 11.49 13.85 0.79
C HIS A 142 12.93 14.16 1.29
N ASN A 143 13.91 14.19 0.38
CA ASN A 143 15.26 14.56 0.71
C ASN A 143 15.38 15.98 1.28
N ASP A 144 14.71 16.94 0.65
CA ASP A 144 14.71 18.33 1.13
C ASP A 144 14.14 18.40 2.56
N GLY A 145 13.03 17.69 2.81
CA GLY A 145 12.43 17.61 4.14
C GLY A 145 13.36 17.00 5.19
N VAL A 146 14.08 15.93 4.84
CA VAL A 146 15.08 15.32 5.74
C VAL A 146 16.22 16.25 6.02
N PHE A 147 16.79 16.90 5.00
CA PHE A 147 17.90 17.86 5.18
C PHE A 147 17.48 19.09 5.96
N ASP A 148 16.27 19.57 5.78
CA ASP A 148 15.73 20.69 6.57
C ASP A 148 15.57 20.34 8.05
N ALA A 149 15.22 19.10 8.37
CA ALA A 149 15.08 18.63 9.74
C ALA A 149 16.44 18.43 10.45
N TYR A 150 17.54 18.32 9.71
CA TYR A 150 18.85 18.09 10.32
C TYR A 150 19.38 19.36 11.01
N PRO A 151 19.78 19.28 12.30
CA PRO A 151 20.55 20.32 12.94
C PRO A 151 21.84 20.61 12.17
N HIS A 152 22.35 21.82 12.30
CA HIS A 152 23.58 22.23 11.62
C HIS A 152 24.76 21.25 11.86
N ARG A 153 24.94 20.77 13.09
CA ARG A 153 25.98 19.79 13.43
C ARG A 153 25.86 18.50 12.63
N THR A 154 24.65 18.00 12.43
CA THR A 154 24.38 16.79 11.62
C THR A 154 24.73 17.02 10.16
N ARG A 155 24.38 18.18 9.61
CA ARG A 155 24.74 18.54 8.23
C ARG A 155 26.27 18.60 8.05
N VAL A 156 26.99 19.25 8.96
CA VAL A 156 28.46 19.30 8.94
C VAL A 156 29.05 17.90 9.04
N ALA A 157 28.62 17.09 9.99
CA ALA A 157 29.10 15.72 10.17
C ALA A 157 28.92 14.85 8.90
N ARG A 158 27.84 15.06 8.15
CA ARG A 158 27.65 14.43 6.85
C ARG A 158 28.59 14.94 5.78
N THR A 159 28.78 16.25 5.70
CA THR A 159 29.66 16.87 4.71
C THR A 159 31.10 16.37 4.83
N VAL A 160 31.57 16.14 6.05
CA VAL A 160 32.93 15.62 6.32
C VAL A 160 33.00 14.09 6.38
N GLY A 161 31.88 13.37 6.04
CA GLY A 161 31.85 11.92 6.03
C GLY A 161 31.88 11.22 7.39
N LEU A 162 31.70 11.96 8.48
CA LEU A 162 31.65 11.42 9.85
C LEU A 162 30.34 10.64 10.08
N LEU A 163 29.25 11.08 9.46
CA LEU A 163 27.98 10.39 9.41
C LEU A 163 27.68 10.02 7.97
N THR A 164 27.42 8.75 7.75
CA THR A 164 26.87 8.23 6.50
C THR A 164 25.56 7.54 6.80
N GLY A 165 24.61 7.59 5.89
CA GLY A 165 23.35 6.95 6.15
C GLY A 165 22.41 6.93 4.95
N LEU A 166 21.67 5.86 4.86
CA LEU A 166 20.64 5.66 3.85
C LEU A 166 19.40 6.56 4.04
N PRO A 167 19.01 7.03 5.25
CA PRO A 167 17.78 7.79 5.40
C PRO A 167 17.66 9.01 4.52
N ASP A 168 18.74 9.74 4.31
CA ASP A 168 18.75 10.91 3.44
C ASP A 168 18.98 10.60 1.95
N ALA A 169 19.51 9.43 1.63
CA ALA A 169 19.66 8.97 0.27
C ALA A 169 18.46 8.12 -0.20
N TYR A 170 17.92 7.28 0.67
CA TYR A 170 16.84 6.34 0.39
C TYR A 170 15.57 6.57 1.23
N GLY A 171 15.54 7.57 2.06
CA GLY A 171 14.36 7.97 2.81
C GLY A 171 13.18 8.44 1.96
N ARG A 172 13.36 8.42 0.68
CA ARG A 172 12.43 8.83 -0.36
C ARG A 172 11.29 7.83 -0.46
N GLY A 173 10.09 8.25 -0.11
CA GLY A 173 8.89 7.49 -0.36
C GLY A 173 8.76 6.14 0.35
N ARG A 174 9.65 5.79 1.26
CA ARG A 174 9.51 4.60 2.10
C ARG A 174 8.39 4.78 3.10
N ILE A 175 7.18 4.56 2.63
CA ILE A 175 5.99 4.70 3.44
C ILE A 175 5.40 3.31 3.65
N VAL A 176 5.17 2.97 4.92
CA VAL A 176 4.26 1.90 5.28
C VAL A 176 3.08 2.57 5.96
N GLY A 177 2.09 2.93 5.16
CA GLY A 177 0.85 3.50 5.67
C GLY A 177 0.02 2.46 6.40
N ASP A 178 -0.73 2.86 7.41
CA ASP A 178 -1.76 1.98 7.96
C ASP A 178 -3.07 2.13 7.18
N TYR A 179 -3.06 1.62 5.95
CA TYR A 179 -4.19 1.68 5.00
C TYR A 179 -5.44 0.99 5.54
N ARG A 180 -5.31 0.12 6.55
CA ARG A 180 -6.40 -0.62 7.19
C ARG A 180 -7.33 0.28 8.01
N ARG A 181 -6.89 1.51 8.34
CA ARG A 181 -7.73 2.47 9.07
C ARG A 181 -8.94 2.89 8.26
N VAL A 182 -8.79 3.07 6.94
CA VAL A 182 -9.87 3.55 6.08
C VAL A 182 -11.03 2.54 6.01
N PRO A 183 -10.85 1.27 5.67
CA PRO A 183 -11.94 0.31 5.70
C PRO A 183 -12.54 0.09 7.09
N LEU A 184 -11.76 0.23 8.16
CA LEU A 184 -12.28 0.00 9.51
C LEU A 184 -13.11 1.17 10.05
N TYR A 185 -12.72 2.41 9.75
CA TYR A 185 -13.33 3.60 10.37
C TYR A 185 -14.03 4.54 9.39
N GLY A 186 -13.65 4.52 8.11
CA GLY A 186 -14.04 5.53 7.13
C GLY A 186 -13.28 6.85 7.29
N THR A 187 -13.24 7.64 6.21
CA THR A 187 -12.51 8.92 6.23
C THR A 187 -13.17 9.97 7.12
N ASP A 188 -14.51 9.99 7.25
CA ASP A 188 -15.19 10.97 8.07
C ASP A 188 -14.80 10.85 9.55
N PHE A 189 -14.77 9.62 10.06
CA PHE A 189 -14.33 9.40 11.43
C PHE A 189 -12.86 9.78 11.62
N LEU A 190 -11.99 9.40 10.68
CA LEU A 190 -10.56 9.73 10.76
C LEU A 190 -10.31 11.24 10.70
N ILE A 191 -11.11 11.99 9.94
CA ILE A 191 -11.07 13.45 9.89
C ILE A 191 -11.45 14.05 11.25
N GLU A 192 -12.50 13.54 11.88
CA GLU A 192 -12.92 14.04 13.21
C GLU A 192 -11.85 13.76 14.28
N GLU A 193 -11.18 12.61 14.24
CA GLU A 193 -10.05 12.33 15.13
C GLU A 193 -8.88 13.30 14.88
N LYS A 194 -8.58 13.61 13.61
CA LYS A 194 -7.54 14.59 13.27
C LYS A 194 -7.90 16.02 13.67
N LYS A 195 -9.17 16.39 13.64
CA LYS A 195 -9.61 17.69 14.18
C LYS A 195 -9.36 17.78 15.69
N LYS A 196 -9.63 16.71 16.44
CA LYS A 196 -9.28 16.66 17.87
C LYS A 196 -7.77 16.78 18.11
N ASP A 197 -6.95 16.11 17.28
CA ASP A 197 -5.48 16.27 17.33
C ASP A 197 -5.09 17.74 17.10
N LEU A 198 -5.72 18.41 16.12
CA LEU A 198 -5.46 19.80 15.79
C LEU A 198 -5.87 20.75 16.93
N ASP A 199 -7.00 20.50 17.57
CA ASP A 199 -7.49 21.28 18.70
C ASP A 199 -6.61 21.12 19.95
N ALA A 200 -6.03 19.93 20.12
CA ALA A 200 -5.08 19.65 21.20
C ALA A 200 -3.72 20.36 21.03
N LEU A 201 -3.40 20.83 19.82
CA LEU A 201 -2.20 21.61 19.51
C LEU A 201 -2.42 23.11 19.79
N ASP A 202 -2.86 23.45 21.00
CA ASP A 202 -3.06 24.81 21.47
C ASP A 202 -1.82 25.38 22.17
N GLY A 203 -1.90 26.62 22.69
CA GLY A 203 -0.83 27.31 23.41
C GLY A 203 0.08 28.15 22.52
N ALA A 204 1.32 28.42 22.95
CA ALA A 204 2.23 29.31 22.23
C ALA A 204 2.56 28.79 20.82
N MET A 205 2.39 29.62 19.80
CA MET A 205 2.65 29.30 18.40
C MET A 205 4.14 29.39 18.09
N THR A 206 4.92 28.45 18.61
CA THR A 206 6.31 28.26 18.23
C THR A 206 6.38 27.71 16.79
N ASP A 207 7.55 27.85 16.15
CA ASP A 207 7.81 27.32 14.81
C ASP A 207 7.45 25.82 14.69
N GLU A 208 7.87 25.02 15.68
CA GLU A 208 7.55 23.60 15.74
C GLU A 208 6.05 23.35 15.83
N ARG A 209 5.33 24.10 16.66
CA ARG A 209 3.86 23.94 16.81
C ARG A 209 3.10 24.35 15.54
N ILE A 210 3.54 25.42 14.89
CA ILE A 210 2.95 25.84 13.60
C ILE A 210 3.12 24.72 12.58
N ARG A 211 4.31 24.14 12.46
CA ARG A 211 4.57 23.02 11.53
C ARG A 211 3.72 21.78 11.83
N LEU A 212 3.57 21.41 13.10
CA LEU A 212 2.71 20.29 13.49
C LEU A 212 1.23 20.55 13.14
N ARG A 213 0.76 21.79 13.36
CA ARG A 213 -0.62 22.15 12.98
C ARG A 213 -0.82 22.10 11.46
N GLU A 214 0.12 22.60 10.68
CA GLU A 214 0.11 22.49 9.21
C GLU A 214 0.07 21.03 8.78
N GLU A 215 0.90 20.16 9.37
CA GLU A 215 0.93 18.74 9.07
C GLU A 215 -0.40 18.05 9.34
N VAL A 216 -1.02 18.28 10.50
CA VAL A 216 -2.32 17.72 10.83
C VAL A 216 -3.41 18.24 9.89
N GLN A 217 -3.37 19.54 9.54
CA GLN A 217 -4.31 20.12 8.59
C GLN A 217 -4.15 19.51 7.19
N MET A 218 -2.92 19.23 6.76
CA MET A 218 -2.64 18.54 5.49
C MET A 218 -3.17 17.09 5.51
N GLN A 219 -3.09 16.38 6.65
CA GLN A 219 -3.68 15.05 6.80
C GLN A 219 -5.21 15.09 6.67
N ILE A 220 -5.87 16.09 7.27
CA ILE A 220 -7.32 16.28 7.12
C ILE A 220 -7.69 16.50 5.65
N ARG A 221 -6.97 17.37 4.97
CA ARG A 221 -7.17 17.66 3.55
C ARG A 221 -6.96 16.40 2.70
N ALA A 222 -5.89 15.64 2.94
CA ALA A 222 -5.60 14.40 2.21
C ALA A 222 -6.72 13.35 2.37
N LEU A 223 -7.32 13.22 3.57
CA LEU A 223 -8.47 12.34 3.78
C LEU A 223 -9.71 12.80 3.00
N GLN A 224 -9.95 14.12 2.91
CA GLN A 224 -11.03 14.67 2.09
C GLN A 224 -10.80 14.43 0.60
N GLU A 225 -9.59 14.66 0.13
CA GLU A 225 -9.20 14.42 -1.27
C GLU A 225 -9.29 12.93 -1.62
N MET A 226 -8.93 12.04 -0.71
CA MET A 226 -9.08 10.58 -0.86
C MET A 226 -10.55 10.17 -1.02
N ALA A 227 -11.44 10.73 -0.20
CA ALA A 227 -12.88 10.47 -0.30
C ALA A 227 -13.45 10.97 -1.64
N LEU A 228 -12.99 12.14 -2.10
CA LEU A 228 -13.39 12.68 -3.40
C LEU A 228 -12.88 11.82 -4.56
N MET A 229 -11.65 11.34 -4.50
CA MET A 229 -11.09 10.39 -5.47
C MET A 229 -11.92 9.11 -5.54
N ALA A 230 -12.21 8.49 -4.40
CA ALA A 230 -13.00 7.27 -4.34
C ALA A 230 -14.41 7.46 -4.91
N LYS A 231 -15.04 8.60 -4.61
CA LYS A 231 -16.35 8.98 -5.19
C LYS A 231 -16.31 9.06 -6.71
N GLY A 232 -15.21 9.52 -7.29
CA GLY A 232 -15.01 9.53 -8.75
C GLY A 232 -15.08 8.14 -9.38
N TYR A 233 -14.68 7.10 -8.64
CA TYR A 233 -14.81 5.70 -9.03
C TYR A 233 -16.15 5.05 -8.62
N GLY A 234 -17.06 5.81 -8.01
CA GLY A 234 -18.34 5.30 -7.49
C GLY A 234 -18.23 4.57 -6.14
N CYS A 235 -17.12 4.73 -5.42
CA CYS A 235 -16.88 4.10 -4.13
C CYS A 235 -17.15 5.08 -2.99
N ASP A 236 -17.81 4.62 -1.92
CA ASP A 236 -17.98 5.39 -0.67
C ASP A 236 -17.03 4.83 0.39
N ILE A 237 -15.98 5.59 0.69
CA ILE A 237 -15.01 5.28 1.76
C ILE A 237 -15.15 6.22 2.96
N THR A 238 -16.23 7.02 2.99
CA THR A 238 -16.47 7.95 4.10
C THR A 238 -16.89 7.23 5.37
N ARG A 239 -17.48 6.04 5.22
CA ARG A 239 -17.96 5.17 6.29
C ARG A 239 -17.15 3.87 6.39
N PRO A 240 -17.23 3.16 7.53
CA PRO A 240 -16.66 1.81 7.65
C PRO A 240 -17.17 0.85 6.57
N ALA A 241 -16.31 -0.02 6.08
CA ALA A 241 -16.62 -1.02 5.07
C ALA A 241 -17.68 -2.02 5.57
N GLU A 242 -18.74 -2.21 4.78
CA GLU A 242 -19.82 -3.13 5.12
C GLU A 242 -19.58 -4.55 4.60
N THR A 243 -18.85 -4.70 3.50
CA THR A 243 -18.57 -5.97 2.86
C THR A 243 -17.05 -6.22 2.71
N ALA A 244 -16.69 -7.45 2.38
CA ALA A 244 -15.31 -7.80 2.02
C ALA A 244 -14.83 -7.00 0.80
N HIS A 245 -15.69 -6.81 -0.20
CA HIS A 245 -15.42 -5.98 -1.37
C HIS A 245 -15.09 -4.53 -0.94
N ASP A 246 -15.94 -3.92 -0.13
CA ASP A 246 -15.72 -2.55 0.35
C ASP A 246 -14.41 -2.44 1.15
N ALA A 247 -14.08 -3.47 1.94
CA ALA A 247 -12.85 -3.48 2.72
C ALA A 247 -11.59 -3.53 1.84
N VAL A 248 -11.58 -4.38 0.83
CA VAL A 248 -10.47 -4.47 -0.14
C VAL A 248 -10.37 -3.18 -0.95
N GLN A 249 -11.50 -2.70 -1.48
CA GLN A 249 -11.55 -1.48 -2.28
C GLN A 249 -11.11 -0.24 -1.49
N SER A 250 -11.61 -0.07 -0.26
CA SER A 250 -11.24 1.07 0.60
C SER A 250 -9.77 1.04 1.00
N LEU A 251 -9.23 -0.15 1.29
CA LEU A 251 -7.81 -0.33 1.57
C LEU A 251 -6.96 0.04 0.34
N TYR A 252 -7.38 -0.40 -0.84
CA TYR A 252 -6.70 -0.06 -2.09
C TYR A 252 -6.78 1.45 -2.38
N MET A 253 -7.93 2.11 -2.17
CA MET A 253 -8.04 3.57 -2.33
C MET A 253 -7.10 4.33 -1.39
N ALA A 254 -6.96 3.88 -0.15
CA ALA A 254 -6.00 4.47 0.78
C ALA A 254 -4.55 4.32 0.30
N TYR A 255 -4.19 3.15 -0.23
CA TYR A 255 -2.88 2.90 -0.83
C TYR A 255 -2.66 3.77 -2.08
N LEU A 256 -3.65 3.80 -2.97
CA LEU A 256 -3.60 4.55 -4.22
C LEU A 256 -3.44 6.05 -3.99
N ALA A 257 -4.12 6.61 -2.98
CA ALA A 257 -3.95 8.02 -2.60
C ALA A 257 -2.50 8.32 -2.21
N GLY A 258 -1.88 7.46 -1.41
CA GLY A 258 -0.46 7.59 -1.05
C GLY A 258 0.46 7.51 -2.27
N VAL A 259 0.16 6.64 -3.21
CA VAL A 259 0.92 6.51 -4.47
C VAL A 259 0.77 7.77 -5.33
N LYS A 260 -0.43 8.26 -5.49
CA LYS A 260 -0.71 9.47 -6.31
C LYS A 260 -0.05 10.72 -5.74
N GLU A 261 0.03 10.83 -4.42
CA GLU A 261 0.65 11.99 -3.76
C GLU A 261 2.17 11.88 -3.73
N ASN A 262 2.70 10.71 -3.42
CA ASN A 262 4.14 10.51 -3.22
C ASN A 262 4.57 9.14 -3.76
N ASN A 263 4.50 8.99 -5.07
CA ASN A 263 4.90 7.75 -5.73
C ASN A 263 6.42 7.56 -5.66
N GLY A 264 6.85 6.66 -4.83
CA GLY A 264 8.25 6.36 -4.62
C GLY A 264 8.52 4.89 -4.35
N ALA A 265 9.79 4.50 -4.35
CA ALA A 265 10.18 3.13 -4.06
C ALA A 265 9.89 2.74 -2.60
N ALA A 266 9.62 1.45 -2.38
CA ALA A 266 9.34 0.84 -1.08
C ALA A 266 8.07 1.39 -0.39
N THR A 267 7.01 1.59 -1.17
CA THR A 267 5.66 1.89 -0.68
C THR A 267 4.97 0.58 -0.32
N SER A 268 5.25 0.07 0.86
CA SER A 268 4.81 -1.26 1.30
C SER A 268 3.40 -1.24 1.90
N LEU A 269 2.69 -2.38 1.78
CA LEU A 269 1.37 -2.58 2.38
C LEU A 269 1.45 -2.92 3.86
N GLY A 270 2.50 -3.62 4.26
CA GLY A 270 2.66 -4.13 5.60
C GLY A 270 2.00 -5.48 5.78
N ARG A 271 0.95 -5.56 6.57
CA ARG A 271 0.19 -6.79 6.84
C ARG A 271 -1.28 -6.53 6.59
N THR A 272 -1.74 -6.77 5.37
CA THR A 272 -3.14 -6.56 4.98
C THR A 272 -3.91 -7.87 4.89
N ALA A 273 -3.26 -8.97 4.55
CA ALA A 273 -3.91 -10.27 4.36
C ALA A 273 -4.71 -10.73 5.59
N THR A 274 -4.11 -10.69 6.79
CA THR A 274 -4.78 -11.08 8.04
C THR A 274 -5.94 -10.14 8.40
N PHE A 275 -5.82 -8.86 8.08
CA PHE A 275 -6.88 -7.88 8.32
C PHE A 275 -8.08 -8.13 7.40
N LEU A 276 -7.84 -8.26 6.11
CA LEU A 276 -8.89 -8.49 5.11
C LEU A 276 -9.57 -9.83 5.29
N ASP A 277 -8.86 -10.84 5.81
CA ASP A 277 -9.45 -12.14 6.13
C ASP A 277 -10.65 -12.04 7.07
N ILE A 278 -10.63 -11.07 8.00
CA ILE A 278 -11.73 -10.87 8.97
C ILE A 278 -13.03 -10.52 8.25
N TYR A 279 -12.98 -9.66 7.24
CA TYR A 279 -14.14 -9.29 6.42
C TYR A 279 -14.55 -10.42 5.48
N ILE A 280 -13.58 -11.02 4.80
CA ILE A 280 -13.81 -12.12 3.86
C ILE A 280 -14.44 -13.31 4.59
N GLN A 281 -13.90 -13.71 5.74
CA GLN A 281 -14.43 -14.83 6.49
C GLN A 281 -15.86 -14.55 7.01
N ARG A 282 -16.13 -13.33 7.48
CA ARG A 282 -17.49 -12.94 7.88
C ARG A 282 -18.49 -13.10 6.73
N ASP A 283 -18.11 -12.64 5.54
CA ASP A 283 -19.00 -12.66 4.39
C ASP A 283 -19.18 -14.08 3.81
N LEU A 284 -18.14 -14.92 3.89
CA LEU A 284 -18.23 -16.36 3.62
C LEU A 284 -19.17 -17.06 4.60
N ASP A 285 -19.02 -16.80 5.90
CA ASP A 285 -19.85 -17.40 6.96
C ASP A 285 -21.33 -16.97 6.83
N ASN A 286 -21.58 -15.76 6.37
CA ASN A 286 -22.92 -15.23 6.10
C ASN A 286 -23.51 -15.72 4.75
N GLY A 287 -22.73 -16.37 3.91
CA GLY A 287 -23.14 -16.83 2.57
C GLY A 287 -23.34 -15.70 1.55
N THR A 288 -22.81 -14.49 1.83
CA THR A 288 -22.85 -13.34 0.91
C THR A 288 -21.66 -13.31 -0.05
N LEU A 289 -20.64 -14.12 0.21
CA LEU A 289 -19.46 -14.33 -0.60
C LEU A 289 -19.20 -15.85 -0.69
N ASP A 290 -18.61 -16.31 -1.78
CA ASP A 290 -18.08 -17.66 -1.94
C ASP A 290 -16.55 -17.64 -2.09
N GLU A 291 -15.91 -18.81 -2.13
CA GLU A 291 -14.45 -18.91 -2.23
C GLU A 291 -13.93 -18.38 -3.57
N SER A 292 -14.72 -18.47 -4.64
CA SER A 292 -14.36 -17.89 -5.95
C SER A 292 -14.34 -16.37 -5.90
N GLY A 293 -15.38 -15.76 -5.32
CA GLY A 293 -15.44 -14.32 -5.12
C GLY A 293 -14.37 -13.80 -4.16
N ALA A 294 -14.06 -14.57 -3.10
CA ALA A 294 -12.99 -14.23 -2.17
C ALA A 294 -11.62 -14.22 -2.86
N GLN A 295 -11.34 -15.20 -3.71
CA GLN A 295 -10.10 -15.25 -4.48
C GLN A 295 -10.06 -14.11 -5.53
N GLU A 296 -11.18 -13.84 -6.19
CA GLU A 296 -11.31 -12.76 -7.17
C GLU A 296 -10.95 -11.38 -6.60
N LEU A 297 -11.44 -11.06 -5.40
CA LEU A 297 -11.11 -9.81 -4.72
C LEU A 297 -9.59 -9.68 -4.51
N VAL A 298 -8.94 -10.77 -4.09
CA VAL A 298 -7.49 -10.79 -3.86
C VAL A 298 -6.73 -10.71 -5.17
N ASP A 299 -7.10 -11.50 -6.18
CA ASP A 299 -6.44 -11.51 -7.48
C ASP A 299 -6.48 -10.12 -8.13
N GLN A 300 -7.65 -9.48 -8.15
CA GLN A 300 -7.76 -8.14 -8.74
C GLN A 300 -7.04 -7.06 -7.93
N PHE A 301 -7.01 -7.18 -6.61
CA PHE A 301 -6.19 -6.30 -5.79
C PHE A 301 -4.70 -6.43 -6.15
N ILE A 302 -4.21 -7.65 -6.32
CA ILE A 302 -2.82 -7.90 -6.73
C ILE A 302 -2.52 -7.38 -8.14
N ILE A 303 -3.46 -7.54 -9.10
CA ILE A 303 -3.32 -6.94 -10.44
C ILE A 303 -3.10 -5.43 -10.34
N LYS A 304 -3.89 -4.73 -9.52
CA LYS A 304 -3.74 -3.29 -9.32
C LYS A 304 -2.35 -2.91 -8.80
N LEU A 305 -1.81 -3.68 -7.87
CA LEU A 305 -0.47 -3.43 -7.34
C LEU A 305 0.63 -3.65 -8.38
N ARG A 306 0.43 -4.60 -9.31
CA ARG A 306 1.35 -4.88 -10.41
C ARG A 306 1.42 -3.77 -11.46
N LEU A 307 0.44 -2.87 -11.50
CA LEU A 307 0.37 -1.77 -12.45
C LEU A 307 0.89 -0.44 -11.93
N VAL A 308 1.24 -0.35 -10.66
CA VAL A 308 1.82 0.87 -10.10
C VAL A 308 3.23 1.06 -10.62
N ARG A 309 3.49 2.25 -11.15
CA ARG A 309 4.79 2.63 -11.72
C ARG A 309 5.24 3.97 -11.17
N HIS A 310 6.54 4.20 -11.16
CA HIS A 310 7.07 5.54 -10.96
C HIS A 310 8.14 5.89 -12.00
N LEU A 311 8.26 7.17 -12.29
CA LEU A 311 9.15 7.66 -13.33
C LEU A 311 10.62 7.56 -12.88
N ARG A 312 11.42 6.80 -13.62
CA ARG A 312 12.87 6.65 -13.47
C ARG A 312 13.57 6.73 -14.80
N THR A 313 14.90 6.90 -14.76
CA THR A 313 15.73 6.85 -15.97
C THR A 313 15.82 5.41 -16.50
N PRO A 314 16.06 5.23 -17.83
CA PRO A 314 16.23 3.91 -18.42
C PRO A 314 17.30 3.04 -17.74
N GLU A 315 18.41 3.63 -17.30
CA GLU A 315 19.47 2.90 -16.56
C GLU A 315 18.97 2.29 -15.25
N TYR A 316 18.09 3.01 -14.55
CA TYR A 316 17.46 2.47 -13.34
C TYR A 316 16.53 1.32 -13.65
N ASN A 317 15.79 1.41 -14.75
CA ASN A 317 14.90 0.34 -15.18
C ASN A 317 15.68 -0.91 -15.60
N GLU A 318 16.81 -0.74 -16.29
CA GLU A 318 17.70 -1.84 -16.65
C GLU A 318 18.31 -2.50 -15.40
N LEU A 319 18.83 -1.69 -14.46
CA LEU A 319 19.48 -2.17 -13.25
C LEU A 319 18.53 -2.99 -12.34
N PHE A 320 17.28 -2.60 -12.26
CA PHE A 320 16.30 -3.20 -11.36
C PHE A 320 15.22 -4.06 -12.04
N GLY A 321 15.36 -4.32 -13.33
CA GLY A 321 14.40 -5.12 -14.10
C GLY A 321 13.05 -4.44 -14.28
N GLY A 322 13.04 -3.15 -14.54
CA GLY A 322 11.88 -2.28 -14.62
C GLY A 322 11.93 -1.15 -13.60
N ASP A 323 10.81 -0.52 -13.35
CA ASP A 323 10.66 0.53 -12.34
C ASP A 323 9.76 0.10 -11.16
N PRO A 324 10.15 -0.94 -10.41
CA PRO A 324 9.35 -1.46 -9.32
C PRO A 324 9.22 -0.45 -8.20
N THR A 325 8.03 -0.39 -7.61
CA THR A 325 7.76 0.40 -6.40
C THR A 325 8.16 -0.34 -5.13
N TRP A 326 8.62 -1.59 -5.25
CA TRP A 326 8.99 -2.50 -4.16
C TRP A 326 7.89 -2.63 -3.10
N ILE A 327 6.68 -2.82 -3.59
CA ILE A 327 5.52 -3.08 -2.75
C ILE A 327 5.73 -4.40 -2.03
N THR A 328 5.66 -4.38 -0.70
CA THR A 328 5.80 -5.60 0.10
C THR A 328 4.57 -5.84 0.96
N GLU A 329 4.09 -7.07 0.93
CA GLU A 329 3.09 -7.61 1.86
C GLU A 329 3.73 -8.66 2.75
N SER A 330 3.49 -8.59 4.05
CA SER A 330 4.01 -9.53 5.05
C SER A 330 2.96 -10.58 5.38
N LEU A 331 3.27 -11.84 5.10
CA LEU A 331 2.38 -12.97 5.28
C LEU A 331 2.80 -13.87 6.45
N GLY A 332 1.85 -14.43 7.16
CA GLY A 332 2.11 -15.36 8.27
C GLY A 332 2.79 -14.70 9.47
N GLY A 333 3.71 -15.42 10.12
CA GLY A 333 4.32 -15.00 11.38
C GLY A 333 3.46 -15.26 12.61
N MET A 334 3.89 -14.72 13.75
CA MET A 334 3.25 -14.93 15.06
C MET A 334 2.70 -13.62 15.61
N GLY A 335 1.55 -13.69 16.25
CA GLY A 335 0.98 -12.59 17.03
C GLY A 335 1.65 -12.44 18.40
N ILE A 336 1.41 -11.31 19.06
CA ILE A 336 1.91 -11.06 20.43
C ILE A 336 1.35 -12.00 21.46
N ASP A 337 0.22 -12.57 21.18
CA ASP A 337 -0.49 -13.53 22.01
C ASP A 337 -0.06 -14.99 21.74
N GLY A 338 0.97 -15.18 20.92
CA GLY A 338 1.52 -16.48 20.57
C GLY A 338 0.72 -17.26 19.52
N ARG A 339 -0.42 -16.73 19.04
CA ARG A 339 -1.15 -17.35 17.94
C ARG A 339 -0.46 -17.07 16.61
N THR A 340 -0.56 -18.00 15.67
CA THR A 340 -0.13 -17.73 14.30
C THR A 340 -1.01 -16.67 13.64
N LEU A 341 -0.41 -15.82 12.80
CA LEU A 341 -1.12 -14.85 11.97
C LEU A 341 -1.45 -15.40 10.57
N VAL A 342 -1.24 -16.70 10.37
CA VAL A 342 -1.69 -17.39 9.15
C VAL A 342 -3.21 -17.49 9.18
N THR A 343 -3.84 -17.01 8.12
CA THR A 343 -5.28 -17.09 7.89
C THR A 343 -5.55 -17.69 6.51
N ARG A 344 -6.80 -17.98 6.14
CA ARG A 344 -7.13 -18.43 4.77
C ARG A 344 -6.68 -17.42 3.73
N ASN A 345 -6.80 -16.14 4.01
CA ASN A 345 -6.40 -15.10 3.09
C ASN A 345 -4.86 -15.05 2.86
N THR A 346 -4.07 -15.54 3.80
CA THR A 346 -2.63 -15.73 3.62
C THR A 346 -2.34 -16.70 2.48
N PHE A 347 -3.11 -17.78 2.39
CA PHE A 347 -3.03 -18.74 1.27
C PHE A 347 -3.50 -18.13 -0.04
N ARG A 348 -4.62 -17.34 -0.03
CA ARG A 348 -5.14 -16.68 -1.24
C ARG A 348 -4.12 -15.72 -1.84
N TYR A 349 -3.40 -14.95 -1.00
CA TYR A 349 -2.32 -14.08 -1.49
C TYR A 349 -1.20 -14.86 -2.18
N LEU A 350 -0.74 -15.96 -1.59
CA LEU A 350 0.26 -16.83 -2.25
C LEU A 350 -0.29 -17.47 -3.52
N HIS A 351 -1.56 -17.84 -3.52
CA HIS A 351 -2.21 -18.47 -4.69
C HIS A 351 -2.29 -17.55 -5.91
N THR A 352 -2.20 -16.23 -5.72
CA THR A 352 -2.12 -15.29 -6.85
C THR A 352 -0.91 -15.56 -7.76
N LEU A 353 0.16 -16.17 -7.24
CA LEU A 353 1.30 -16.60 -8.05
C LEU A 353 0.93 -17.74 -9.02
N THR A 354 -0.03 -18.57 -8.67
CA THR A 354 -0.59 -19.58 -9.57
C THR A 354 -1.59 -18.96 -10.53
N ASN A 355 -2.50 -18.13 -10.03
CA ASN A 355 -3.61 -17.57 -10.80
C ASN A 355 -3.16 -16.53 -11.84
N LEU A 356 -2.18 -15.69 -11.48
CA LEU A 356 -1.73 -14.56 -12.29
C LEU A 356 -0.28 -14.71 -12.79
N GLY A 357 0.38 -15.83 -12.45
CA GLY A 357 1.80 -16.01 -12.71
C GLY A 357 2.69 -15.18 -11.78
N THR A 358 4.01 -15.38 -11.94
CA THR A 358 5.03 -14.67 -11.16
C THR A 358 5.20 -13.23 -11.62
N ALA A 359 5.50 -12.35 -10.69
CA ALA A 359 5.84 -10.95 -10.98
C ALA A 359 6.76 -10.41 -9.87
N PRO A 360 7.57 -9.38 -10.15
CA PRO A 360 8.43 -8.77 -9.15
C PRO A 360 7.64 -8.11 -8.02
N GLU A 361 6.37 -7.77 -8.24
CA GLU A 361 5.49 -7.09 -7.29
C GLU A 361 4.08 -7.68 -7.25
N PRO A 362 3.45 -7.62 -6.09
CA PRO A 362 4.03 -7.29 -4.78
C PRO A 362 5.01 -8.36 -4.31
N ASN A 363 6.03 -7.96 -3.54
CA ASN A 363 6.90 -8.90 -2.84
C ASN A 363 6.12 -9.54 -1.70
N LEU A 364 5.77 -10.82 -1.84
CA LEU A 364 5.06 -11.59 -0.83
C LEU A 364 6.06 -12.20 0.15
N THR A 365 6.28 -11.51 1.28
CA THR A 365 7.27 -11.93 2.27
C THR A 365 6.62 -12.79 3.35
N VAL A 366 7.00 -14.06 3.39
CA VAL A 366 6.58 -14.99 4.45
C VAL A 366 7.42 -14.78 5.71
N LEU A 367 6.78 -14.41 6.81
CA LEU A 367 7.41 -14.33 8.13
C LEU A 367 7.42 -15.71 8.78
N TRP A 368 8.56 -16.36 8.68
CA TRP A 368 8.70 -17.74 9.14
C TRP A 368 8.85 -17.85 10.66
N SER A 369 8.23 -18.87 11.23
CA SER A 369 8.43 -19.34 12.62
C SER A 369 8.29 -20.87 12.64
N GLN A 370 9.02 -21.52 13.54
CA GLN A 370 8.85 -22.97 13.77
C GLN A 370 7.42 -23.32 14.20
N ASN A 371 6.69 -22.38 14.81
CA ASN A 371 5.33 -22.55 15.31
C ASN A 371 4.24 -22.28 14.24
N LEU A 372 4.61 -22.01 13.01
CA LEU A 372 3.63 -21.90 11.92
C LEU A 372 3.00 -23.27 11.63
N PRO A 373 1.75 -23.32 11.15
CA PRO A 373 1.10 -24.56 10.74
C PRO A 373 1.91 -25.30 9.67
N ASP A 374 2.06 -26.62 9.82
CA ASP A 374 2.83 -27.42 8.89
C ASP A 374 2.24 -27.44 7.47
N ALA A 375 0.91 -27.38 7.34
CA ALA A 375 0.26 -27.25 6.04
C ALA A 375 0.70 -25.97 5.34
N PHE A 376 0.74 -24.85 6.06
CA PHE A 376 1.20 -23.57 5.50
C PHE A 376 2.69 -23.62 5.09
N LYS A 377 3.55 -24.21 5.92
CA LYS A 377 4.97 -24.40 5.59
C LYS A 377 5.16 -25.19 4.30
N ARG A 378 4.40 -26.31 4.16
CA ARG A 378 4.43 -27.13 2.94
C ARG A 378 3.92 -26.35 1.73
N TYR A 379 2.84 -25.59 1.89
CA TYR A 379 2.30 -24.76 0.81
C TYR A 379 3.29 -23.68 0.37
N CYS A 380 3.95 -22.99 1.30
CA CYS A 380 5.00 -22.02 0.96
C CYS A 380 6.15 -22.66 0.18
N ALA A 381 6.61 -23.85 0.62
CA ALA A 381 7.66 -24.58 -0.09
C ALA A 381 7.22 -25.00 -1.50
N LYS A 382 6.00 -25.52 -1.64
CA LYS A 382 5.39 -25.86 -2.93
C LYS A 382 5.34 -24.63 -3.85
N MET A 383 4.81 -23.51 -3.38
CA MET A 383 4.73 -22.28 -4.17
C MET A 383 6.11 -21.79 -4.62
N SER A 384 7.13 -21.90 -3.77
CA SER A 384 8.50 -21.53 -4.13
C SER A 384 9.08 -22.43 -5.22
N ILE A 385 8.76 -23.73 -5.21
CA ILE A 385 9.22 -24.69 -6.22
C ILE A 385 8.45 -24.52 -7.54
N ASP A 386 7.13 -24.44 -7.46
CA ASP A 386 6.24 -24.45 -8.64
C ASP A 386 6.30 -23.15 -9.43
N THR A 387 6.58 -22.02 -8.78
CA THR A 387 6.56 -20.70 -9.42
C THR A 387 7.93 -20.14 -9.72
N ASP A 388 9.01 -20.80 -9.26
CA ASP A 388 10.38 -20.28 -9.33
C ASP A 388 10.49 -18.80 -8.92
N SER A 389 9.63 -18.42 -7.98
CA SER A 389 9.46 -17.01 -7.57
C SER A 389 10.52 -16.63 -6.55
N SER A 390 11.41 -15.73 -6.95
CA SER A 390 12.33 -15.07 -6.02
C SER A 390 11.62 -14.11 -5.07
N SER A 391 10.34 -13.83 -5.30
CA SER A 391 9.51 -12.93 -4.49
C SER A 391 9.11 -13.53 -3.15
N THR A 392 9.15 -14.85 -3.01
CA THR A 392 8.88 -15.52 -1.73
C THR A 392 10.16 -15.61 -0.93
N LYS A 393 10.56 -14.56 -0.28
CA LYS A 393 11.67 -14.59 0.67
C LYS A 393 11.19 -15.14 2.00
N MET A 394 11.57 -16.37 2.31
CA MET A 394 11.46 -16.90 3.67
C MET A 394 12.48 -16.18 4.55
N THR A 395 12.03 -15.23 5.34
CA THR A 395 12.90 -14.59 6.32
C THR A 395 12.76 -15.33 7.65
N THR A 396 13.80 -16.00 8.06
CA THR A 396 13.93 -16.49 9.42
C THR A 396 14.21 -15.30 10.31
N LEU A 397 13.19 -14.73 10.93
CA LEU A 397 13.40 -13.76 11.97
C LEU A 397 13.66 -14.50 13.28
N CYS A 398 14.89 -14.40 13.69
CA CYS A 398 15.35 -14.88 14.97
C CYS A 398 14.64 -14.16 16.12
N ALA A 399 14.31 -14.96 17.09
CA ALA A 399 14.16 -14.69 18.48
C ALA A 399 12.77 -14.28 19.01
N PRO A 400 12.49 -14.76 20.22
CA PRO A 400 11.22 -14.60 20.92
C PRO A 400 10.84 -13.15 21.26
N CYS A 401 11.73 -12.20 20.99
CA CYS A 401 11.58 -10.81 21.41
C CYS A 401 11.16 -9.85 20.30
N THR A 402 11.15 -10.26 19.04
CA THR A 402 10.71 -9.38 17.95
C THR A 402 9.27 -9.68 17.62
N VAL A 403 8.50 -9.47 18.61
CA VAL A 403 7.09 -9.43 18.51
C VAL A 403 6.74 -8.26 17.66
N MET A 404 6.08 -8.56 16.56
CA MET A 404 5.12 -7.64 16.03
C MET A 404 5.47 -6.71 14.90
N THR A 405 4.51 -6.70 14.03
CA THR A 405 4.09 -5.55 13.21
C THR A 405 5.20 -4.80 12.54
N THR A 406 6.28 -5.43 12.34
CA THR A 406 7.28 -4.78 11.57
C THR A 406 6.86 -4.77 10.13
N ALA A 407 6.88 -3.60 9.61
CA ALA A 407 7.03 -3.30 8.22
C ALA A 407 7.91 -4.35 7.54
N SER A 408 7.68 -4.51 6.27
CA SER A 408 8.44 -5.32 5.34
C SER A 408 9.86 -5.62 5.80
N PRO A 409 10.30 -6.88 5.78
CA PRO A 409 11.71 -7.25 6.00
C PRO A 409 12.69 -6.61 5.01
N ALA A 410 12.21 -6.08 3.89
CA ALA A 410 13.03 -5.30 2.97
C ALA A 410 13.44 -3.94 3.57
N VAL A 411 12.78 -3.51 4.64
CA VAL A 411 13.03 -2.25 5.33
C VAL A 411 13.38 -2.53 6.78
N CYS A 412 14.52 -3.15 7.00
CA CYS A 412 15.25 -3.32 8.24
C CYS A 412 14.49 -3.38 9.58
N PRO A 413 14.87 -4.31 10.48
CA PRO A 413 14.11 -4.69 11.67
C PRO A 413 14.32 -3.80 12.91
N LEU A 414 14.73 -2.56 12.77
CA LEU A 414 15.14 -1.74 13.92
C LEU A 414 14.26 -0.50 14.09
N TRP A 415 13.00 -0.69 14.48
CA TRP A 415 12.29 0.36 15.23
C TRP A 415 11.58 -0.29 16.42
N ARG A 416 12.15 -0.04 17.57
CA ARG A 416 11.49 -0.24 18.86
C ARG A 416 10.44 0.84 19.09
#